data_b5b8ed8f490434592b3befe39046e86c
#
_entry.id   b5b8ed8f490434592b3befe39046e86c
#
_cell.length_a   1.000
_cell.length_b   1.000
_cell.length_c   1.000
_cell.angle_alpha   90.00
_cell.angle_beta   90.00
_cell.angle_gamma   90.00
#
_symmetry.space_group_name_H-M   'P 1'
#
loop_
_entity.id
_entity.type
_entity.pdbx_description
1 polymer ?
#
loop_
_entity_poly.entity_id
_entity_poly.type
_entity_poly.pdbx_seq_one_letter_code
_entity_poly.pdbx_strand_id
1 'polypeptide(L)'
;MNMTMKLNKLFSIIAISVAAVSCSDFLNLSDPNAVTTANYYTSLTDIQNSVNGVYAVLKEGNFMGSSACYFEENKARFLTFPDTGVGGGENAQFDNCTVQAGNQMVLSRWNAIYKCIDRANVVLKHIDDIKYSSADVRSQLEAEVRFVRALCYYTLVCDWGPVPVVLSKIETLDGVNKANVRQPKETVYQAIFDDCEFVVSSKLPDLQTAANCGRASKVAAEALWAKAALQMATDEDFAAKKEELCKTAITQLTAAWSKKPFGDFKNVDLEEIWDVDKQATAAEGIFQLVFIGGSNSANSSYNTQFRPTDINDPAKEVNGKASSGSHFMPFNKTTSLYNEAGDLRMSKLIARGSHKGSDTYYTLKYRDLDPSGYYGCNNVVLRYADVALMLAEAYYHSNQTAKAQEYLNMVRNRAGLPSVTPTGTALRDAIYTERWREFVYEFKAFSDMKRGYTKAEMLDLMKKDGATEYDNTDYYLPIPHTQHILNPDGLYQNPGY
;
A
#
# COMPACT_ATOMS: atom_id res chain seq x y z
N MET A 1 -65.68 -46.65 -32.78
CA MET A 1 -64.71 -46.58 -31.71
C MET A 1 -63.37 -45.98 -32.17
N ASN A 2 -63.17 -45.54 -33.41
CA ASN A 2 -61.90 -45.03 -33.93
C ASN A 2 -61.82 -43.51 -34.12
N MET A 3 -62.90 -42.77 -33.94
CA MET A 3 -62.89 -41.30 -34.14
C MET A 3 -62.65 -40.51 -32.85
N THR A 4 -63.18 -40.99 -31.74
CA THR A 4 -62.95 -40.39 -30.39
C THR A 4 -61.50 -40.52 -29.85
N MET A 5 -60.81 -41.62 -30.25
CA MET A 5 -59.38 -41.80 -29.86
C MET A 5 -58.42 -40.89 -30.64
N LYS A 6 -58.76 -40.48 -31.87
CA LYS A 6 -57.94 -39.52 -32.64
C LYS A 6 -58.11 -38.08 -32.14
N LEU A 7 -59.30 -37.69 -31.67
CA LEU A 7 -59.59 -36.38 -31.16
C LEU A 7 -58.87 -36.15 -29.79
N ASN A 8 -58.87 -37.17 -28.88
CA ASN A 8 -58.19 -37.07 -27.58
C ASN A 8 -56.67 -37.01 -27.71
N LYS A 9 -56.09 -37.67 -28.76
CA LYS A 9 -54.62 -37.52 -29.01
C LYS A 9 -54.29 -36.17 -29.60
N LEU A 10 -55.14 -35.53 -30.39
CA LEU A 10 -54.94 -34.20 -30.92
C LEU A 10 -55.02 -33.11 -29.82
N PHE A 11 -55.98 -33.25 -28.88
CA PHE A 11 -56.13 -32.38 -27.74
C PHE A 11 -54.95 -32.53 -26.74
N SER A 12 -54.42 -33.72 -26.55
CA SER A 12 -53.25 -33.96 -25.69
C SER A 12 -51.96 -33.37 -26.29
N ILE A 13 -51.78 -33.36 -27.60
CA ILE A 13 -50.62 -32.77 -28.27
C ILE A 13 -50.71 -31.25 -28.26
N ILE A 14 -51.88 -30.66 -28.42
CA ILE A 14 -52.09 -29.21 -28.33
C ILE A 14 -51.90 -28.69 -26.88
N ALA A 15 -52.34 -29.44 -25.86
CA ALA A 15 -52.11 -29.07 -24.45
C ALA A 15 -50.64 -29.15 -24.04
N ILE A 16 -49.84 -30.05 -24.60
CA ILE A 16 -48.40 -30.16 -24.34
C ILE A 16 -47.64 -29.07 -25.08
N SER A 17 -48.06 -28.65 -26.28
CA SER A 17 -47.37 -27.54 -26.99
C SER A 17 -47.67 -26.16 -26.42
N VAL A 18 -48.80 -25.92 -25.74
CA VAL A 18 -49.11 -24.67 -25.04
C VAL A 18 -48.37 -24.58 -23.69
N ALA A 19 -48.07 -25.71 -23.04
CA ALA A 19 -47.27 -25.73 -21.80
C ALA A 19 -45.77 -25.51 -22.03
N ALA A 20 -45.27 -25.74 -23.27
CA ALA A 20 -43.83 -25.54 -23.58
C ALA A 20 -43.46 -24.11 -23.97
N VAL A 21 -44.41 -23.20 -24.18
CA VAL A 21 -44.14 -21.79 -24.54
C VAL A 21 -44.20 -20.85 -23.33
N SER A 22 -44.63 -21.34 -22.15
CA SER A 22 -44.87 -20.52 -20.97
C SER A 22 -43.75 -20.51 -19.93
N CYS A 23 -42.58 -21.11 -20.20
CA CYS A 23 -41.56 -21.26 -19.16
C CYS A 23 -40.26 -20.48 -19.38
N SER A 24 -40.11 -19.69 -20.47
CA SER A 24 -38.90 -18.88 -20.64
C SER A 24 -38.90 -17.59 -19.80
N ASP A 25 -40.06 -16.98 -19.59
CA ASP A 25 -40.14 -15.73 -18.85
C ASP A 25 -40.27 -15.92 -17.33
N PHE A 26 -40.76 -17.11 -16.89
CA PHE A 26 -40.88 -17.42 -15.46
C PHE A 26 -39.56 -17.78 -14.80
N LEU A 27 -38.54 -18.16 -15.56
CA LEU A 27 -37.18 -18.43 -15.07
C LEU A 27 -36.28 -17.20 -15.10
N ASN A 28 -36.73 -16.08 -15.66
CA ASN A 28 -36.04 -14.81 -15.74
C ASN A 28 -36.65 -13.76 -14.79
N LEU A 29 -37.32 -14.15 -13.72
CA LEU A 29 -37.74 -13.26 -12.67
C LEU A 29 -36.47 -12.82 -11.86
N SER A 30 -35.78 -11.81 -12.39
CA SER A 30 -34.90 -11.01 -11.55
C SER A 30 -35.80 -10.23 -10.59
N ASP A 31 -35.54 -10.33 -9.30
CA ASP A 31 -36.16 -9.45 -8.30
C ASP A 31 -35.88 -7.98 -8.71
N PRO A 32 -36.91 -7.19 -9.08
CA PRO A 32 -36.71 -5.80 -9.50
C PRO A 32 -36.11 -4.92 -8.39
N ASN A 33 -36.11 -5.40 -7.13
CA ASN A 33 -35.48 -4.75 -6.00
C ASN A 33 -34.06 -5.31 -5.70
N ALA A 34 -33.65 -6.39 -6.36
CA ALA A 34 -32.28 -6.88 -6.22
C ALA A 34 -31.31 -5.90 -6.91
N VAL A 35 -30.35 -5.38 -6.14
CA VAL A 35 -29.27 -4.58 -6.69
C VAL A 35 -28.37 -5.49 -7.54
N THR A 36 -28.47 -5.35 -8.85
CA THR A 36 -27.62 -6.03 -9.83
C THR A 36 -26.68 -5.02 -10.47
N THR A 37 -25.58 -5.46 -11.06
CA THR A 37 -24.66 -4.57 -11.79
C THR A 37 -25.40 -3.78 -12.89
N ALA A 38 -26.43 -4.36 -13.49
CA ALA A 38 -27.20 -3.74 -14.56
C ALA A 38 -28.09 -2.56 -14.12
N ASN A 39 -28.49 -2.51 -12.83
CA ASN A 39 -29.35 -1.46 -12.29
C ASN A 39 -28.71 -0.61 -11.20
N TYR A 40 -27.41 -0.84 -10.89
CA TYR A 40 -26.69 -0.13 -9.83
C TYR A 40 -26.11 1.20 -10.32
N TYR A 41 -25.42 1.25 -11.44
CA TYR A 41 -24.69 2.43 -11.92
C TYR A 41 -25.62 3.41 -12.66
N THR A 42 -26.54 4.04 -11.94
CA THR A 42 -27.58 4.91 -12.50
C THR A 42 -27.44 6.39 -12.09
N SER A 43 -26.62 6.66 -11.07
CA SER A 43 -26.45 8.00 -10.52
C SER A 43 -24.98 8.33 -10.16
N LEU A 44 -24.68 9.62 -10.02
CA LEU A 44 -23.38 10.07 -9.51
C LEU A 44 -23.06 9.47 -8.12
N THR A 45 -24.06 9.33 -7.26
CA THR A 45 -23.91 8.72 -5.93
C THR A 45 -23.45 7.27 -6.02
N ASP A 46 -23.93 6.50 -6.99
CA ASP A 46 -23.53 5.10 -7.16
C ASP A 46 -22.06 4.99 -7.57
N ILE A 47 -21.61 5.85 -8.50
CA ILE A 47 -20.20 5.93 -8.89
C ILE A 47 -19.35 6.36 -7.69
N GLN A 48 -19.75 7.39 -6.94
CA GLN A 48 -19.02 7.87 -5.75
C GLN A 48 -18.91 6.78 -4.67
N ASN A 49 -20.00 6.05 -4.42
CA ASN A 49 -20.00 4.92 -3.49
C ASN A 49 -19.06 3.80 -3.95
N SER A 50 -19.01 3.53 -5.23
CA SER A 50 -18.10 2.53 -5.80
C SER A 50 -16.64 2.99 -5.69
N VAL A 51 -16.34 4.26 -5.94
CA VAL A 51 -15.01 4.85 -5.70
C VAL A 51 -14.63 4.72 -4.21
N ASN A 52 -15.55 5.05 -3.29
CA ASN A 52 -15.32 4.85 -1.85
C ASN A 52 -15.06 3.37 -1.51
N GLY A 53 -15.74 2.45 -2.21
CA GLY A 53 -15.52 1.00 -2.11
C GLY A 53 -14.11 0.57 -2.55
N VAL A 54 -13.48 1.28 -3.50
CA VAL A 54 -12.09 1.06 -3.91
C VAL A 54 -11.14 1.49 -2.77
N TYR A 55 -11.30 2.70 -2.22
CA TYR A 55 -10.49 3.17 -1.09
C TYR A 55 -10.62 2.29 0.16
N ALA A 56 -11.81 1.73 0.41
CA ALA A 56 -12.03 0.90 1.58
C ALA A 56 -11.13 -0.36 1.61
N VAL A 57 -10.79 -0.91 0.44
CA VAL A 57 -9.90 -2.08 0.34
C VAL A 57 -8.48 -1.76 0.78
N LEU A 58 -8.00 -0.52 0.58
CA LEU A 58 -6.67 -0.12 1.04
C LEU A 58 -6.47 -0.33 2.54
N LYS A 59 -7.54 -0.23 3.33
CA LYS A 59 -7.50 -0.38 4.80
C LYS A 59 -7.50 -1.84 5.28
N GLU A 60 -7.62 -2.82 4.38
CA GLU A 60 -7.58 -4.23 4.79
C GLU A 60 -6.23 -4.57 5.44
N GLY A 61 -6.28 -5.36 6.53
CA GLY A 61 -5.16 -5.59 7.43
C GLY A 61 -3.85 -5.92 6.71
N ASN A 62 -3.88 -6.91 5.81
CA ASN A 62 -2.70 -7.37 5.09
C ASN A 62 -2.35 -6.53 3.84
N PHE A 63 -3.18 -5.55 3.43
CA PHE A 63 -2.81 -4.66 2.33
C PHE A 63 -2.01 -3.45 2.85
N MET A 64 -2.70 -2.44 3.39
CA MET A 64 -2.08 -1.26 4.00
C MET A 64 -2.56 -1.01 5.42
N GLY A 65 -3.28 -1.97 6.03
CA GLY A 65 -3.61 -1.96 7.45
C GLY A 65 -2.41 -2.32 8.31
N SER A 66 -2.64 -2.50 9.61
CA SER A 66 -1.54 -2.69 10.58
C SER A 66 -0.67 -3.94 10.32
N SER A 67 -1.22 -4.97 9.70
CA SER A 67 -0.45 -6.17 9.33
C SER A 67 0.48 -5.97 8.12
N ALA A 68 0.42 -4.82 7.43
CA ALA A 68 1.37 -4.49 6.37
C ALA A 68 2.82 -4.40 6.87
N CYS A 69 3.01 -4.16 8.17
CA CYS A 69 4.33 -4.14 8.80
C CYS A 69 5.12 -5.45 8.61
N TYR A 70 4.47 -6.61 8.53
CA TYR A 70 5.16 -7.87 8.29
C TYR A 70 5.95 -7.87 6.97
N PHE A 71 5.35 -7.33 5.92
CA PHE A 71 5.90 -7.34 4.56
C PHE A 71 7.05 -6.34 4.37
N GLU A 72 7.10 -5.31 5.17
CA GLU A 72 8.07 -4.23 5.08
C GLU A 72 9.02 -4.21 6.28
N GLU A 73 8.51 -3.88 7.46
CA GLU A 73 9.33 -3.60 8.64
C GLU A 73 9.90 -4.88 9.28
N ASN A 74 9.08 -5.93 9.43
CA ASN A 74 9.55 -7.19 10.00
C ASN A 74 10.51 -7.88 9.03
N LYS A 75 10.14 -7.96 7.74
CA LYS A 75 11.00 -8.55 6.71
C LYS A 75 12.35 -7.82 6.60
N ALA A 76 12.40 -6.50 6.81
CA ALA A 76 13.63 -5.71 6.89
C ALA A 76 14.30 -5.72 8.27
N ARG A 77 13.72 -6.42 9.25
CA ARG A 77 14.19 -6.56 10.64
C ARG A 77 14.27 -5.26 11.44
N PHE A 78 13.49 -4.25 11.06
CA PHE A 78 13.32 -3.04 11.86
C PHE A 78 12.33 -3.24 12.99
N LEU A 79 11.32 -4.09 12.79
CA LEU A 79 10.45 -4.57 13.84
C LEU A 79 10.68 -6.05 14.09
N THR A 80 10.38 -6.51 15.29
CA THR A 80 10.33 -7.93 15.64
C THR A 80 8.94 -8.31 16.10
N PHE A 81 8.59 -9.56 15.85
CA PHE A 81 7.37 -10.20 16.30
C PHE A 81 7.71 -11.27 17.35
N PRO A 82 7.62 -10.95 18.67
CA PRO A 82 8.11 -11.84 19.70
C PRO A 82 7.22 -13.07 19.95
N ASP A 83 5.94 -13.03 19.51
CA ASP A 83 4.97 -14.08 19.81
C ASP A 83 4.88 -15.13 18.69
N THR A 84 5.95 -15.91 18.53
CA THR A 84 6.18 -16.83 17.40
C THR A 84 5.11 -17.91 17.19
N GLY A 85 4.27 -18.20 18.21
CA GLY A 85 3.19 -19.19 18.12
C GLY A 85 1.87 -18.64 17.54
N VAL A 86 1.74 -17.32 17.39
CA VAL A 86 0.52 -16.71 16.85
C VAL A 86 0.40 -16.98 15.35
N GLY A 87 -0.82 -17.23 14.86
CA GLY A 87 -1.05 -17.55 13.46
C GLY A 87 -0.40 -18.85 12.99
N GLY A 88 -0.24 -19.83 13.88
CA GLY A 88 0.40 -21.10 13.52
C GLY A 88 1.87 -20.99 13.11
N GLY A 89 2.53 -19.90 13.52
CA GLY A 89 3.93 -19.62 13.16
C GLY A 89 4.11 -18.90 11.81
N GLU A 90 3.03 -18.65 11.05
CA GLU A 90 3.11 -17.96 9.76
C GLU A 90 3.65 -16.52 9.89
N ASN A 91 3.29 -15.84 10.97
CA ASN A 91 3.76 -14.48 11.25
C ASN A 91 5.27 -14.42 11.47
N ALA A 92 5.83 -15.41 12.19
CA ALA A 92 7.26 -15.49 12.46
C ALA A 92 8.10 -15.75 11.19
N GLN A 93 7.49 -16.27 10.12
CA GLN A 93 8.20 -16.50 8.87
C GLN A 93 8.78 -15.20 8.27
N PHE A 94 8.14 -14.05 8.51
CA PHE A 94 8.66 -12.76 8.04
C PHE A 94 9.92 -12.34 8.81
N ASP A 95 9.91 -12.46 10.14
CA ASP A 95 11.09 -12.16 10.98
C ASP A 95 12.27 -13.11 10.69
N ASN A 96 11.95 -14.39 10.41
CA ASN A 96 12.95 -15.43 10.21
C ASN A 96 13.40 -15.54 8.74
N CYS A 97 12.80 -14.76 7.81
CA CYS A 97 13.07 -14.86 6.37
C CYS A 97 12.83 -16.29 5.83
N THR A 98 11.73 -16.92 6.22
CA THR A 98 11.34 -18.28 5.83
C THR A 98 9.91 -18.33 5.29
N VAL A 99 9.48 -17.27 4.61
CA VAL A 99 8.12 -17.13 4.09
C VAL A 99 7.83 -18.22 3.08
N GLN A 100 6.75 -18.99 3.29
CA GLN A 100 6.36 -20.12 2.43
C GLN A 100 5.20 -19.74 1.50
N ALA A 101 5.10 -20.41 0.35
CA ALA A 101 4.01 -20.20 -0.64
C ALA A 101 2.61 -20.50 -0.05
N GLY A 102 2.51 -21.33 1.00
CA GLY A 102 1.27 -21.60 1.73
C GLY A 102 0.86 -20.57 2.77
N ASN A 103 1.70 -19.55 3.03
CA ASN A 103 1.43 -18.52 4.05
C ASN A 103 0.15 -17.76 3.75
N GLN A 104 -0.81 -17.78 4.68
CA GLN A 104 -2.13 -17.18 4.50
C GLN A 104 -2.10 -15.64 4.49
N MET A 105 -1.10 -15.01 5.09
CA MET A 105 -0.95 -13.55 5.02
C MET A 105 -0.53 -13.12 3.61
N VAL A 106 0.37 -13.88 2.96
CA VAL A 106 0.78 -13.65 1.56
C VAL A 106 -0.42 -13.79 0.63
N LEU A 107 -1.22 -14.86 0.81
CA LEU A 107 -2.46 -15.06 0.04
C LEU A 107 -3.46 -13.93 0.28
N SER A 108 -3.67 -13.53 1.53
CA SER A 108 -4.62 -12.46 1.88
C SER A 108 -4.21 -11.12 1.28
N ARG A 109 -2.90 -10.80 1.29
CA ARG A 109 -2.37 -9.57 0.67
C ARG A 109 -2.57 -9.58 -0.85
N TRP A 110 -2.23 -10.67 -1.52
CA TRP A 110 -2.48 -10.85 -2.95
C TRP A 110 -3.95 -10.63 -3.30
N ASN A 111 -4.84 -11.33 -2.60
CA ASN A 111 -6.28 -11.26 -2.83
C ASN A 111 -6.84 -9.86 -2.58
N ALA A 112 -6.40 -9.17 -1.53
CA ALA A 112 -6.84 -7.81 -1.23
C ALA A 112 -6.43 -6.83 -2.35
N ILE A 113 -5.20 -6.93 -2.84
CA ILE A 113 -4.71 -6.05 -3.90
C ILE A 113 -5.48 -6.29 -5.21
N TYR A 114 -5.65 -7.54 -5.65
CA TYR A 114 -6.41 -7.83 -6.86
C TYR A 114 -7.91 -7.53 -6.73
N LYS A 115 -8.49 -7.69 -5.53
CA LYS A 115 -9.85 -7.20 -5.23
C LYS A 115 -9.96 -5.68 -5.42
N CYS A 116 -8.94 -4.93 -5.00
CA CYS A 116 -8.89 -3.49 -5.18
C CYS A 116 -8.82 -3.12 -6.68
N ILE A 117 -7.95 -3.80 -7.44
CA ILE A 117 -7.83 -3.63 -8.90
C ILE A 117 -9.14 -3.97 -9.62
N ASP A 118 -9.79 -5.08 -9.25
CA ASP A 118 -11.08 -5.44 -9.85
C ASP A 118 -12.15 -4.38 -9.58
N ARG A 119 -12.28 -3.90 -8.35
CA ARG A 119 -13.21 -2.80 -8.03
C ARG A 119 -12.90 -1.53 -8.80
N ALA A 120 -11.60 -1.19 -8.95
CA ALA A 120 -11.18 -0.07 -9.77
C ALA A 120 -11.62 -0.23 -11.22
N ASN A 121 -11.38 -1.40 -11.80
CA ASN A 121 -11.77 -1.71 -13.18
C ASN A 121 -13.30 -1.73 -13.38
N VAL A 122 -14.07 -2.14 -12.37
CA VAL A 122 -15.54 -2.04 -12.40
C VAL A 122 -15.99 -0.58 -12.45
N VAL A 123 -15.44 0.29 -11.63
CA VAL A 123 -15.76 1.74 -11.69
C VAL A 123 -15.42 2.31 -13.06
N LEU A 124 -14.21 2.02 -13.57
CA LEU A 124 -13.76 2.50 -14.89
C LEU A 124 -14.63 2.01 -16.04
N LYS A 125 -15.17 0.80 -15.94
CA LYS A 125 -16.13 0.26 -16.92
C LYS A 125 -17.44 1.04 -16.96
N HIS A 126 -17.95 1.41 -15.79
CA HIS A 126 -19.28 2.01 -15.62
C HIS A 126 -19.26 3.54 -15.48
N ILE A 127 -18.08 4.17 -15.52
CA ILE A 127 -17.94 5.59 -15.30
C ILE A 127 -18.68 6.44 -16.34
N ASP A 128 -18.89 5.92 -17.54
CA ASP A 128 -19.60 6.60 -18.63
C ASP A 128 -21.09 6.20 -18.76
N ASP A 129 -21.60 5.34 -17.86
CA ASP A 129 -23.02 4.91 -17.90
C ASP A 129 -23.98 6.00 -17.41
N ILE A 130 -23.46 7.06 -16.77
CA ILE A 130 -24.25 8.16 -16.21
C ILE A 130 -23.90 9.51 -16.87
N LYS A 131 -24.80 10.49 -16.71
CA LYS A 131 -24.53 11.88 -17.09
C LYS A 131 -23.96 12.65 -15.92
N TYR A 132 -22.84 13.34 -16.15
CA TYR A 132 -22.20 14.20 -15.16
C TYR A 132 -22.64 15.67 -15.32
N SER A 133 -22.66 16.42 -14.22
CA SER A 133 -22.89 17.86 -14.23
C SER A 133 -21.76 18.63 -14.96
N SER A 134 -20.55 18.10 -14.94
CA SER A 134 -19.41 18.59 -15.71
C SER A 134 -18.42 17.46 -16.03
N ALA A 135 -17.63 17.62 -17.08
CA ALA A 135 -16.54 16.72 -17.44
C ALA A 135 -15.45 16.67 -16.34
N ASP A 136 -15.31 17.73 -15.55
CA ASP A 136 -14.33 17.80 -14.47
C ASP A 136 -14.65 16.81 -13.35
N VAL A 137 -15.93 16.65 -12.96
CA VAL A 137 -16.35 15.69 -11.94
C VAL A 137 -16.05 14.25 -12.39
N ARG A 138 -16.37 13.92 -13.64
CA ARG A 138 -16.02 12.62 -14.22
C ARG A 138 -14.50 12.38 -14.20
N SER A 139 -13.72 13.36 -14.67
CA SER A 139 -12.25 13.29 -14.71
C SER A 139 -11.64 13.11 -13.33
N GLN A 140 -12.18 13.75 -12.29
CA GLN A 140 -11.73 13.59 -10.92
C GLN A 140 -11.97 12.16 -10.39
N LEU A 141 -13.17 11.62 -10.59
CA LEU A 141 -13.51 10.26 -10.14
C LEU A 141 -12.68 9.19 -10.85
N GLU A 142 -12.45 9.34 -12.16
CA GLU A 142 -11.56 8.45 -12.91
C GLU A 142 -10.13 8.52 -12.37
N ALA A 143 -9.61 9.72 -12.13
CA ALA A 143 -8.26 9.92 -11.62
C ALA A 143 -8.06 9.32 -10.23
N GLU A 144 -9.04 9.44 -9.33
CA GLU A 144 -8.98 8.81 -8.01
C GLU A 144 -8.82 7.29 -8.10
N VAL A 145 -9.61 6.65 -8.96
CA VAL A 145 -9.58 5.20 -9.12
C VAL A 145 -8.28 4.73 -9.78
N ARG A 146 -7.78 5.47 -10.77
CA ARG A 146 -6.49 5.18 -11.41
C ARG A 146 -5.32 5.34 -10.44
N PHE A 147 -5.32 6.37 -9.59
CA PHE A 147 -4.30 6.52 -8.54
C PHE A 147 -4.25 5.28 -7.63
N VAL A 148 -5.40 4.81 -7.15
CA VAL A 148 -5.46 3.62 -6.28
C VAL A 148 -4.99 2.38 -7.03
N ARG A 149 -5.32 2.23 -8.31
CA ARG A 149 -4.84 1.11 -9.13
C ARG A 149 -3.33 1.16 -9.36
N ALA A 150 -2.76 2.33 -9.61
CA ALA A 150 -1.31 2.53 -9.67
C ALA A 150 -0.62 2.13 -8.36
N LEU A 151 -1.19 2.50 -7.22
CA LEU A 151 -0.68 2.13 -5.90
C LEU A 151 -0.73 0.62 -5.67
N CYS A 152 -1.79 -0.06 -6.14
CA CYS A 152 -1.90 -1.51 -6.13
C CYS A 152 -0.77 -2.16 -6.93
N TYR A 153 -0.55 -1.73 -8.18
CA TYR A 153 0.51 -2.28 -9.02
C TYR A 153 1.91 -1.98 -8.49
N TYR A 154 2.13 -0.81 -7.90
CA TYR A 154 3.38 -0.50 -7.22
C TYR A 154 3.67 -1.50 -6.09
N THR A 155 2.67 -1.78 -5.25
CA THR A 155 2.81 -2.78 -4.19
C THR A 155 3.08 -4.18 -4.76
N LEU A 156 2.35 -4.59 -5.80
CA LEU A 156 2.52 -5.89 -6.44
C LEU A 156 3.92 -6.08 -7.03
N VAL A 157 4.44 -5.10 -7.75
CA VAL A 157 5.77 -5.22 -8.37
C VAL A 157 6.89 -5.21 -7.34
N CYS A 158 6.73 -4.46 -6.24
CA CYS A 158 7.67 -4.49 -5.13
C CYS A 158 7.68 -5.85 -4.42
N ASP A 159 6.51 -6.43 -4.17
CA ASP A 159 6.38 -7.67 -3.41
C ASP A 159 6.72 -8.93 -4.23
N TRP A 160 6.24 -9.02 -5.47
CA TRP A 160 6.30 -10.25 -6.29
C TRP A 160 7.09 -10.14 -7.59
N GLY A 161 7.50 -8.94 -8.01
CA GLY A 161 8.13 -8.71 -9.31
C GLY A 161 7.13 -8.80 -10.46
N PRO A 162 7.33 -9.71 -11.45
CA PRO A 162 6.34 -9.97 -12.49
C PRO A 162 5.02 -10.45 -11.92
N VAL A 163 3.90 -9.87 -12.38
CA VAL A 163 2.54 -10.18 -11.89
C VAL A 163 1.51 -10.03 -13.03
N PRO A 164 0.31 -10.60 -12.93
CA PRO A 164 -0.78 -10.32 -13.86
C PRO A 164 -1.14 -8.84 -13.92
N VAL A 165 -1.27 -8.29 -15.13
CA VAL A 165 -1.71 -6.89 -15.36
C VAL A 165 -3.11 -6.90 -15.94
N VAL A 166 -4.09 -6.44 -15.16
CA VAL A 166 -5.52 -6.42 -15.48
C VAL A 166 -6.02 -4.97 -15.43
N LEU A 167 -6.20 -4.35 -16.59
CA LEU A 167 -6.57 -2.94 -16.73
C LEU A 167 -8.03 -2.69 -17.08
N SER A 168 -8.81 -3.76 -17.23
CA SER A 168 -10.24 -3.70 -17.50
C SER A 168 -10.99 -4.79 -16.75
N LYS A 169 -12.31 -4.61 -16.57
CA LYS A 169 -13.16 -5.63 -15.95
C LYS A 169 -13.19 -6.89 -16.82
N ILE A 170 -12.91 -8.03 -16.21
CA ILE A 170 -13.00 -9.35 -16.85
C ILE A 170 -14.39 -9.93 -16.58
N GLU A 171 -15.07 -10.36 -17.63
CA GLU A 171 -16.47 -10.83 -17.56
C GLU A 171 -16.63 -12.32 -17.89
N THR A 172 -15.61 -12.97 -18.41
CA THR A 172 -15.68 -14.36 -18.87
C THR A 172 -14.58 -15.21 -18.23
N LEU A 173 -14.84 -16.50 -18.07
CA LEU A 173 -13.84 -17.46 -17.57
C LEU A 173 -12.60 -17.52 -18.48
N ASP A 174 -12.80 -17.47 -19.80
CA ASP A 174 -11.70 -17.42 -20.78
C ASP A 174 -10.85 -16.15 -20.58
N GLY A 175 -11.50 -15.00 -20.33
CA GLY A 175 -10.81 -13.76 -19.97
C GLY A 175 -10.00 -13.88 -18.69
N VAL A 176 -10.52 -14.55 -17.65
CA VAL A 176 -9.78 -14.82 -16.41
C VAL A 176 -8.55 -15.66 -16.70
N ASN A 177 -8.67 -16.75 -17.45
CA ASN A 177 -7.55 -17.63 -17.78
C ASN A 177 -6.46 -16.89 -18.58
N LYS A 178 -6.85 -16.03 -19.53
CA LYS A 178 -5.91 -15.22 -20.33
C LYS A 178 -5.21 -14.14 -19.52
N ALA A 179 -5.91 -13.52 -18.56
CA ALA A 179 -5.37 -12.47 -17.71
C ALA A 179 -4.51 -13.01 -16.56
N ASN A 180 -4.72 -14.26 -16.15
CA ASN A 180 -4.02 -14.89 -15.04
C ASN A 180 -2.63 -15.40 -15.44
N VAL A 181 -1.83 -14.51 -16.03
CA VAL A 181 -0.46 -14.78 -16.52
C VAL A 181 0.43 -13.62 -16.08
N ARG A 182 1.55 -13.94 -15.44
CA ARG A 182 2.54 -12.94 -15.02
C ARG A 182 3.10 -12.18 -16.22
N GLN A 183 3.01 -10.87 -16.17
CA GLN A 183 3.59 -9.97 -17.16
C GLN A 183 4.99 -9.51 -16.70
N PRO A 184 5.90 -9.19 -17.61
CA PRO A 184 7.21 -8.61 -17.26
C PRO A 184 7.05 -7.38 -16.37
N LYS A 185 8.01 -7.15 -15.47
CA LYS A 185 8.03 -5.96 -14.58
C LYS A 185 7.85 -4.65 -15.36
N GLU A 186 8.42 -4.54 -16.55
CA GLU A 186 8.27 -3.37 -17.41
C GLU A 186 6.81 -3.06 -17.73
N THR A 187 6.00 -4.09 -18.06
CA THR A 187 4.56 -3.92 -18.30
C THR A 187 3.82 -3.45 -17.05
N VAL A 188 4.22 -3.95 -15.88
CA VAL A 188 3.64 -3.51 -14.59
C VAL A 188 3.99 -2.05 -14.30
N TYR A 189 5.25 -1.65 -14.48
CA TYR A 189 5.67 -0.25 -14.32
C TYR A 189 4.99 0.68 -15.32
N GLN A 190 4.82 0.25 -16.58
CA GLN A 190 4.11 1.04 -17.58
C GLN A 190 2.65 1.32 -17.14
N ALA A 191 1.95 0.31 -16.61
CA ALA A 191 0.60 0.50 -16.09
C ALA A 191 0.54 1.52 -14.93
N ILE A 192 1.56 1.53 -14.07
CA ILE A 192 1.69 2.53 -12.99
C ILE A 192 1.90 3.93 -13.58
N PHE A 193 2.79 4.07 -14.55
CA PHE A 193 3.13 5.34 -15.18
C PHE A 193 1.93 5.93 -15.94
N ASP A 194 1.25 5.12 -16.73
CA ASP A 194 0.06 5.54 -17.49
C ASP A 194 -1.07 6.04 -16.56
N ASP A 195 -1.30 5.33 -15.45
CA ASP A 195 -2.30 5.74 -14.47
C ASP A 195 -1.88 7.03 -13.74
N CYS A 196 -0.61 7.15 -13.33
CA CYS A 196 -0.09 8.38 -12.69
C CYS A 196 -0.11 9.58 -13.64
N GLU A 197 0.28 9.40 -14.91
CA GLU A 197 0.23 10.45 -15.94
C GLU A 197 -1.18 10.98 -16.13
N PHE A 198 -2.16 10.08 -16.23
CA PHE A 198 -3.58 10.46 -16.29
C PHE A 198 -3.98 11.31 -15.08
N VAL A 199 -3.59 10.89 -13.87
CA VAL A 199 -3.92 11.60 -12.62
C VAL A 199 -3.32 13.01 -12.60
N VAL A 200 -2.04 13.15 -12.95
CA VAL A 200 -1.35 14.45 -12.99
C VAL A 200 -1.99 15.39 -14.02
N SER A 201 -2.44 14.86 -15.17
CA SER A 201 -3.13 15.64 -16.22
C SER A 201 -4.60 15.90 -15.93
N SER A 202 -5.19 15.26 -14.93
CA SER A 202 -6.62 15.33 -14.57
C SER A 202 -7.04 16.66 -13.94
N LYS A 203 -8.30 16.74 -13.53
CA LYS A 203 -8.88 17.87 -12.79
C LYS A 203 -8.85 17.70 -11.27
N LEU A 204 -8.08 16.73 -10.73
CA LEU A 204 -7.84 16.66 -9.30
C LEU A 204 -7.09 17.91 -8.81
N PRO A 205 -7.28 18.33 -7.55
CA PRO A 205 -6.49 19.39 -6.94
C PRO A 205 -5.02 18.95 -6.79
N ASP A 206 -4.13 19.93 -6.66
CA ASP A 206 -2.73 19.65 -6.35
C ASP A 206 -2.58 18.96 -5.00
N LEU A 207 -3.26 19.45 -3.97
CA LEU A 207 -3.38 18.83 -2.64
C LEU A 207 -4.86 18.80 -2.25
N GLN A 208 -5.23 17.82 -1.46
CA GLN A 208 -6.56 17.70 -0.91
C GLN A 208 -6.76 18.62 0.30
N THR A 209 -8.02 18.98 0.57
CA THR A 209 -8.39 19.64 1.82
C THR A 209 -8.36 18.66 3.00
N ALA A 210 -8.37 19.19 4.22
CA ALA A 210 -8.44 18.38 5.44
C ALA A 210 -9.60 17.35 5.42
N ALA A 211 -10.76 17.74 4.94
CA ALA A 211 -11.93 16.85 4.82
C ALA A 211 -11.72 15.69 3.84
N ASN A 212 -10.78 15.83 2.92
CA ASN A 212 -10.47 14.87 1.86
C ASN A 212 -9.02 14.37 1.91
N CYS A 213 -8.32 14.47 3.04
CA CYS A 213 -6.91 14.08 3.17
C CYS A 213 -6.62 12.60 2.82
N GLY A 214 -7.66 11.76 2.81
CA GLY A 214 -7.59 10.36 2.37
C GLY A 214 -7.91 10.12 0.90
N ARG A 215 -8.01 11.16 0.07
CA ARG A 215 -8.29 11.04 -1.37
C ARG A 215 -7.06 11.39 -2.21
N ALA A 216 -7.03 10.86 -3.43
CA ALA A 216 -5.95 11.12 -4.39
C ALA A 216 -5.82 12.60 -4.71
N SER A 217 -4.60 13.04 -4.99
CA SER A 217 -4.26 14.39 -5.45
C SER A 217 -3.18 14.31 -6.52
N LYS A 218 -2.92 15.39 -7.24
CA LYS A 218 -1.84 15.42 -8.23
C LYS A 218 -0.47 15.20 -7.57
N VAL A 219 -0.22 15.81 -6.41
CA VAL A 219 1.02 15.63 -5.64
C VAL A 219 1.19 14.18 -5.20
N ALA A 220 0.10 13.49 -4.82
CA ALA A 220 0.16 12.07 -4.48
C ALA A 220 0.57 11.20 -5.69
N ALA A 221 0.05 11.51 -6.88
CA ALA A 221 0.41 10.80 -8.10
C ALA A 221 1.84 11.11 -8.57
N GLU A 222 2.29 12.36 -8.48
CA GLU A 222 3.67 12.77 -8.77
C GLU A 222 4.65 12.02 -7.85
N ALA A 223 4.36 11.94 -6.56
CA ALA A 223 5.18 11.21 -5.59
C ALA A 223 5.20 9.70 -5.85
N LEU A 224 4.05 9.09 -6.19
CA LEU A 224 3.95 7.67 -6.52
C LEU A 224 4.68 7.34 -7.83
N TRP A 225 4.51 8.17 -8.87
CA TRP A 225 5.20 8.03 -10.15
C TRP A 225 6.71 8.02 -9.95
N ALA A 226 7.22 9.02 -9.24
CA ALA A 226 8.63 9.12 -8.92
C ALA A 226 9.15 7.93 -8.11
N LYS A 227 8.36 7.48 -7.13
CA LYS A 227 8.70 6.32 -6.30
C LYS A 227 8.82 5.04 -7.15
N ALA A 228 7.90 4.85 -8.08
CA ALA A 228 7.95 3.72 -9.02
C ALA A 228 9.11 3.83 -10.01
N ALA A 229 9.39 5.05 -10.50
CA ALA A 229 10.54 5.30 -11.38
C ALA A 229 11.87 5.02 -10.66
N LEU A 230 12.03 5.41 -9.40
CA LEU A 230 13.20 5.09 -8.58
C LEU A 230 13.33 3.59 -8.31
N GLN A 231 12.23 2.91 -8.00
CA GLN A 231 12.23 1.46 -7.80
C GLN A 231 12.68 0.72 -9.06
N MET A 232 12.21 1.17 -10.23
CA MET A 232 12.62 0.62 -11.52
C MET A 232 14.08 0.97 -11.86
N ALA A 233 14.54 2.20 -11.57
CA ALA A 233 15.89 2.68 -11.87
C ALA A 233 17.00 1.93 -11.11
N THR A 234 16.66 1.36 -9.96
CA THR A 234 17.59 0.62 -9.10
C THR A 234 17.51 -0.90 -9.28
N ASP A 235 16.54 -1.38 -10.06
CA ASP A 235 16.44 -2.79 -10.43
C ASP A 235 17.43 -3.09 -11.56
N GLU A 236 18.23 -4.15 -11.40
CA GLU A 236 19.29 -4.56 -12.31
C GLU A 236 18.78 -4.83 -13.74
N ASP A 237 17.53 -5.28 -13.90
CA ASP A 237 16.92 -5.54 -15.21
C ASP A 237 16.74 -4.26 -16.04
N PHE A 238 16.77 -3.08 -15.41
CA PHE A 238 16.56 -1.79 -16.04
C PHE A 238 17.78 -0.86 -15.99
N ALA A 239 18.97 -1.40 -15.77
CA ALA A 239 20.20 -0.61 -15.66
C ALA A 239 20.41 0.35 -16.85
N ALA A 240 20.04 -0.06 -18.08
CA ALA A 240 20.13 0.78 -19.27
C ALA A 240 19.16 1.99 -19.27
N LYS A 241 18.09 1.95 -18.47
CA LYS A 241 17.08 3.02 -18.35
C LYS A 241 17.28 3.90 -17.11
N LYS A 242 18.29 3.62 -16.30
CA LYS A 242 18.49 4.26 -14.99
C LYS A 242 18.52 5.79 -15.08
N GLU A 243 19.26 6.35 -16.03
CA GLU A 243 19.39 7.80 -16.19
C GLU A 243 18.04 8.47 -16.52
N GLU A 244 17.28 7.91 -17.46
CA GLU A 244 15.96 8.39 -17.85
C GLU A 244 14.96 8.31 -16.68
N LEU A 245 14.95 7.18 -15.98
CA LEU A 245 14.06 6.97 -14.82
C LEU A 245 14.39 7.90 -13.66
N CYS A 246 15.66 8.14 -13.37
CA CYS A 246 16.07 9.12 -12.36
C CYS A 246 15.67 10.54 -12.76
N LYS A 247 15.78 10.91 -14.05
CA LYS A 247 15.33 12.20 -14.57
C LYS A 247 13.80 12.34 -14.41
N THR A 248 13.04 11.31 -14.73
CA THR A 248 11.59 11.26 -14.50
C THR A 248 11.26 11.46 -13.02
N ALA A 249 11.94 10.74 -12.13
CA ALA A 249 11.75 10.89 -10.68
C ALA A 249 12.04 12.32 -10.20
N ILE A 250 13.16 12.92 -10.62
CA ILE A 250 13.50 14.31 -10.27
C ILE A 250 12.42 15.28 -10.76
N THR A 251 11.93 15.10 -11.98
CA THR A 251 10.89 15.97 -12.57
C THR A 251 9.61 15.92 -11.73
N GLN A 252 9.10 14.73 -11.44
CA GLN A 252 7.87 14.54 -10.67
C GLN A 252 8.02 14.99 -9.22
N LEU A 253 9.13 14.65 -8.56
CA LEU A 253 9.37 15.08 -7.17
C LEU A 253 9.57 16.58 -7.04
N THR A 254 10.22 17.22 -8.02
CA THR A 254 10.39 18.68 -8.02
C THR A 254 9.02 19.37 -8.21
N ALA A 255 8.16 18.84 -9.07
CA ALA A 255 6.79 19.32 -9.22
C ALA A 255 6.00 19.18 -7.91
N ALA A 256 6.04 18.00 -7.27
CA ALA A 256 5.42 17.76 -5.98
C ALA A 256 5.95 18.70 -4.89
N TRP A 257 7.27 18.85 -4.80
CA TRP A 257 7.92 19.70 -3.80
C TRP A 257 7.58 21.19 -3.97
N SER A 258 7.42 21.66 -5.20
CA SER A 258 7.05 23.06 -5.49
C SER A 258 5.67 23.44 -4.97
N LYS A 259 4.80 22.45 -4.76
CA LYS A 259 3.40 22.61 -4.30
C LYS A 259 3.24 22.47 -2.79
N LYS A 260 4.35 22.27 -2.04
CA LYS A 260 4.28 22.13 -0.59
C LYS A 260 3.64 23.35 0.08
N PRO A 261 2.74 23.14 1.08
CA PRO A 261 2.01 24.24 1.72
C PRO A 261 2.75 24.91 2.88
N PHE A 262 4.07 24.72 2.99
CA PHE A 262 4.93 25.27 4.04
C PHE A 262 6.19 25.90 3.44
N GLY A 263 6.86 26.72 4.22
CA GLY A 263 8.15 27.35 3.84
C GLY A 263 9.35 26.44 4.06
N ASP A 264 10.16 26.74 5.05
CA ASP A 264 11.33 25.92 5.41
C ASP A 264 10.89 24.64 6.13
N PHE A 265 11.32 23.50 5.62
CA PHE A 265 10.93 22.20 6.12
C PHE A 265 11.35 21.94 7.58
N LYS A 266 12.45 22.57 8.03
CA LYS A 266 12.90 22.46 9.43
C LYS A 266 11.88 22.97 10.46
N ASN A 267 10.93 23.82 10.03
CA ASN A 267 9.89 24.39 10.89
C ASN A 267 8.59 23.57 10.88
N VAL A 268 8.52 22.50 10.09
CA VAL A 268 7.36 21.57 10.08
C VAL A 268 7.44 20.69 11.31
N ASP A 269 6.41 20.70 12.14
CA ASP A 269 6.37 19.93 13.37
C ASP A 269 6.44 18.42 13.09
N LEU A 270 7.28 17.71 13.83
CA LEU A 270 7.45 16.26 13.74
C LEU A 270 6.23 15.48 14.23
N GLU A 271 5.45 16.04 15.15
CA GLU A 271 4.36 15.35 15.85
C GLU A 271 2.98 15.62 15.21
N GLU A 272 2.79 16.76 14.54
CA GLU A 272 1.50 17.24 14.08
C GLU A 272 0.75 16.20 13.19
N ILE A 273 1.47 15.54 12.29
CA ILE A 273 0.89 14.54 11.37
C ILE A 273 0.46 13.24 12.09
N TRP A 274 0.93 13.03 13.32
CA TRP A 274 0.61 11.87 14.16
C TRP A 274 -0.38 12.21 15.27
N ASP A 275 -0.72 13.47 15.45
CA ASP A 275 -1.73 13.94 16.39
C ASP A 275 -3.14 13.69 15.79
N VAL A 276 -3.94 12.86 16.42
CA VAL A 276 -5.27 12.45 15.90
C VAL A 276 -6.21 13.63 15.67
N ASP A 277 -6.03 14.76 16.38
CA ASP A 277 -6.83 15.96 16.22
C ASP A 277 -6.32 16.87 15.10
N LYS A 278 -5.05 16.70 14.64
CA LYS A 278 -4.39 17.55 13.66
C LYS A 278 -3.99 16.83 12.38
N GLN A 279 -3.90 15.50 12.40
CA GLN A 279 -3.38 14.69 11.29
C GLN A 279 -4.01 15.02 9.92
N ALA A 280 -5.27 15.42 9.88
CA ALA A 280 -5.98 15.78 8.66
C ALA A 280 -5.56 17.17 8.10
N THR A 281 -5.09 18.08 8.96
CA THR A 281 -4.65 19.45 8.62
C THR A 281 -3.15 19.59 8.55
N ALA A 282 -2.40 18.57 8.96
CA ALA A 282 -0.94 18.61 9.00
C ALA A 282 -0.36 18.90 7.61
N ALA A 283 0.40 19.98 7.51
CA ALA A 283 0.93 20.50 6.26
C ALA A 283 1.90 19.52 5.54
N GLU A 284 2.44 18.56 6.27
CA GLU A 284 3.31 17.53 5.72
C GLU A 284 2.57 16.42 4.98
N GLY A 285 1.28 16.19 5.26
CA GLY A 285 0.49 15.10 4.71
C GLY A 285 0.20 15.25 3.22
N ILE A 286 0.35 14.18 2.45
CA ILE A 286 0.03 14.13 1.01
C ILE A 286 -1.12 13.16 0.76
N PHE A 287 -1.03 11.93 1.30
CA PHE A 287 -2.06 10.92 1.17
C PHE A 287 -2.09 10.03 2.42
N GLN A 288 -3.28 9.87 3.00
CA GLN A 288 -3.48 9.13 4.25
C GLN A 288 -4.62 8.13 4.10
N LEU A 289 -4.54 7.00 4.80
CA LEU A 289 -5.70 6.14 5.02
C LEU A 289 -6.41 6.65 6.28
N VAL A 290 -7.58 7.22 6.10
CA VAL A 290 -8.34 7.88 7.17
C VAL A 290 -9.12 6.86 7.98
N PHE A 291 -8.93 6.87 9.30
CA PHE A 291 -9.70 6.10 10.26
C PHE A 291 -10.50 7.03 11.16
N ILE A 292 -11.56 6.52 11.77
CA ILE A 292 -12.48 7.29 12.60
C ILE A 292 -12.50 6.67 14.00
N GLY A 293 -12.10 7.44 15.00
CA GLY A 293 -12.19 7.08 16.40
C GLY A 293 -13.65 7.03 16.89
N GLY A 294 -13.88 6.38 18.03
CA GLY A 294 -15.20 6.28 18.63
C GLY A 294 -16.18 5.35 17.91
N SER A 295 -15.79 4.67 16.83
CA SER A 295 -16.63 3.79 16.03
C SER A 295 -15.97 2.47 15.70
N ASN A 296 -16.65 1.36 15.96
CA ASN A 296 -16.17 0.01 15.67
C ASN A 296 -16.01 -0.26 14.15
N SER A 297 -16.71 0.46 13.30
CA SER A 297 -16.77 0.16 11.87
C SER A 297 -15.62 0.79 11.04
N ALA A 298 -14.89 1.76 11.60
CA ALA A 298 -13.91 2.55 10.86
C ALA A 298 -12.64 2.86 11.66
N ASN A 299 -12.42 2.19 12.79
CA ASN A 299 -11.27 2.40 13.65
C ASN A 299 -9.98 1.74 13.10
N SER A 300 -8.84 2.21 13.60
CA SER A 300 -7.53 1.62 13.32
C SER A 300 -7.06 0.71 14.45
N SER A 301 -6.16 -0.21 14.16
CA SER A 301 -5.53 -1.09 15.14
C SER A 301 -4.05 -0.78 15.39
N TYR A 302 -3.52 0.30 14.82
CA TYR A 302 -2.07 0.59 14.87
C TYR A 302 -1.55 0.78 16.30
N ASN A 303 -2.27 1.51 17.15
CA ASN A 303 -1.84 1.77 18.52
C ASN A 303 -1.78 0.49 19.38
N THR A 304 -2.71 -0.45 19.21
CA THR A 304 -2.70 -1.73 19.93
C THR A 304 -1.68 -2.72 19.32
N GLN A 305 -1.49 -2.67 18.00
CA GLN A 305 -0.55 -3.51 17.28
C GLN A 305 0.91 -3.15 17.62
N PHE A 306 1.19 -1.88 17.89
CA PHE A 306 2.54 -1.37 18.16
C PHE A 306 2.77 -1.00 19.64
N ARG A 307 1.91 -1.48 20.54
CA ARG A 307 1.96 -1.24 21.98
C ARG A 307 2.64 -2.40 22.71
N PRO A 308 3.66 -2.16 23.58
CA PRO A 308 4.24 -3.19 24.44
C PRO A 308 3.28 -3.55 25.60
N THR A 309 3.58 -4.64 26.32
CA THR A 309 2.81 -5.01 27.52
C THR A 309 2.95 -3.97 28.61
N ASP A 310 4.16 -3.43 28.82
CA ASP A 310 4.47 -2.52 29.90
C ASP A 310 5.07 -1.21 29.35
N ILE A 311 4.47 -0.09 29.75
CA ILE A 311 4.89 1.25 29.40
C ILE A 311 5.59 1.87 30.59
N ASN A 312 6.86 2.23 30.44
CA ASN A 312 7.71 2.69 31.54
C ASN A 312 7.46 4.17 31.91
N ASP A 313 6.90 4.96 31.00
CA ASP A 313 6.64 6.37 31.18
C ASP A 313 5.15 6.66 30.95
N PRO A 314 4.37 6.98 32.01
CA PRO A 314 2.95 7.29 31.88
C PRO A 314 2.66 8.48 30.94
N ALA A 315 3.60 9.44 30.81
CA ALA A 315 3.44 10.57 29.89
C ALA A 315 3.49 10.15 28.42
N LYS A 316 4.00 8.94 28.14
CA LYS A 316 4.11 8.33 26.82
C LYS A 316 3.13 7.15 26.63
N GLU A 317 2.12 7.09 27.49
CA GLU A 317 1.04 6.11 27.37
C GLU A 317 0.44 6.12 25.97
N VAL A 318 0.17 4.94 25.45
CA VAL A 318 -0.66 4.69 24.28
C VAL A 318 -1.86 3.86 24.72
N ASN A 319 -3.05 4.17 24.28
CA ASN A 319 -4.26 3.54 24.80
C ASN A 319 -4.39 2.08 24.34
N GLY A 320 -5.26 1.34 25.00
CA GLY A 320 -5.57 -0.05 24.71
C GLY A 320 -4.63 -1.06 25.37
N LYS A 321 -4.93 -2.35 25.13
CA LYS A 321 -4.08 -3.46 25.55
C LYS A 321 -3.16 -3.87 24.41
N ALA A 322 -1.93 -4.29 24.72
CA ALA A 322 -1.06 -4.92 23.74
C ALA A 322 -1.78 -6.10 23.09
N SER A 323 -1.74 -6.18 21.77
CA SER A 323 -2.24 -7.36 21.06
C SER A 323 -1.26 -8.53 21.20
N SER A 324 -1.74 -9.75 21.03
CA SER A 324 -0.85 -10.92 20.94
C SER A 324 0.05 -10.90 19.69
N GLY A 325 -0.25 -10.01 18.75
CA GLY A 325 0.52 -9.79 17.51
C GLY A 325 1.33 -8.50 17.51
N SER A 326 1.77 -8.03 18.67
CA SER A 326 2.47 -6.75 18.80
C SER A 326 3.86 -6.75 18.18
N HIS A 327 4.22 -5.65 17.54
CA HIS A 327 5.49 -5.45 16.88
C HIS A 327 6.28 -4.32 17.55
N PHE A 328 7.55 -4.57 17.81
CA PHE A 328 8.43 -3.61 18.49
C PHE A 328 9.76 -3.50 17.77
N MET A 329 10.41 -2.36 17.97
CA MET A 329 11.81 -2.20 17.59
C MET A 329 12.70 -2.94 18.59
N PRO A 330 13.59 -3.85 18.13
CA PRO A 330 14.59 -4.46 18.99
C PRO A 330 15.48 -3.40 19.64
N PHE A 331 15.82 -3.58 20.93
CA PHE A 331 16.58 -2.60 21.71
C PHE A 331 17.89 -2.20 21.02
N ASN A 332 18.70 -3.19 20.66
CA ASN A 332 20.00 -2.94 20.01
C ASN A 332 19.88 -2.30 18.63
N LYS A 333 18.87 -2.68 17.85
CA LYS A 333 18.60 -2.09 16.52
C LYS A 333 18.24 -0.62 16.65
N THR A 334 17.37 -0.28 17.59
CA THR A 334 16.94 1.10 17.85
C THR A 334 18.09 1.97 18.31
N THR A 335 18.88 1.53 19.29
CA THR A 335 20.02 2.29 19.81
C THR A 335 21.11 2.46 18.75
N SER A 336 21.29 1.49 17.86
CA SER A 336 22.22 1.61 16.73
C SER A 336 21.71 2.58 15.66
N LEU A 337 20.42 2.56 15.37
CA LEU A 337 19.80 3.43 14.35
C LEU A 337 19.79 4.90 14.80
N TYR A 338 19.40 5.17 16.04
CA TYR A 338 19.32 6.52 16.62
C TYR A 338 20.52 6.84 17.51
N ASN A 339 21.73 6.60 17.01
CA ASN A 339 22.98 6.77 17.76
C ASN A 339 23.54 8.21 17.76
N GLU A 340 22.93 9.13 17.03
CA GLU A 340 23.32 10.54 17.00
C GLU A 340 22.61 11.33 18.11
N ALA A 341 23.37 12.01 18.95
CA ALA A 341 22.82 12.81 20.02
C ALA A 341 22.00 13.99 19.48
N GLY A 342 20.86 14.26 20.10
CA GLY A 342 19.98 15.37 19.71
C GLY A 342 18.91 15.00 18.68
N ASP A 343 18.80 13.73 18.25
CA ASP A 343 17.72 13.30 17.38
C ASP A 343 16.37 13.41 18.10
N LEU A 344 15.56 14.39 17.69
CA LEU A 344 14.26 14.69 18.28
C LEU A 344 13.25 13.56 18.13
N ARG A 345 13.43 12.68 17.16
CA ARG A 345 12.53 11.53 16.92
C ARG A 345 12.55 10.55 18.08
N MET A 346 13.72 10.37 18.73
CA MET A 346 13.85 9.54 19.92
C MET A 346 13.04 10.06 21.12
N SER A 347 12.94 11.37 21.27
CA SER A 347 12.19 11.97 22.39
C SER A 347 10.71 12.17 22.10
N LYS A 348 10.35 12.40 20.81
CA LYS A 348 9.00 12.80 20.38
C LYS A 348 8.19 11.65 19.80
N LEU A 349 8.79 10.74 19.03
CA LEU A 349 8.09 9.72 18.24
C LEU A 349 8.34 8.28 18.71
N ILE A 350 9.31 8.08 19.62
CA ILE A 350 9.70 6.76 20.10
C ILE A 350 9.73 6.76 21.63
N ALA A 351 9.33 5.68 22.23
CA ALA A 351 9.38 5.51 23.67
C ALA A 351 9.97 4.14 24.05
N ARG A 352 10.54 4.03 25.25
CA ARG A 352 11.03 2.79 25.83
C ARG A 352 9.94 2.13 26.66
N GLY A 353 9.79 0.84 26.50
CA GLY A 353 8.91 0.00 27.27
C GLY A 353 9.48 -1.39 27.45
N SER A 354 8.68 -2.32 27.92
CA SER A 354 9.05 -3.73 27.93
C SER A 354 7.89 -4.60 27.41
N HIS A 355 8.25 -5.74 26.83
CA HIS A 355 7.30 -6.74 26.44
C HIS A 355 7.66 -8.08 27.09
N LYS A 356 6.79 -8.57 27.96
CA LYS A 356 7.03 -9.83 28.71
C LYS A 356 8.39 -9.82 29.43
N GLY A 357 8.77 -8.67 30.01
CA GLY A 357 10.02 -8.50 30.76
C GLY A 357 11.26 -8.21 29.91
N SER A 358 11.16 -8.14 28.60
CA SER A 358 12.27 -7.78 27.71
C SER A 358 12.17 -6.31 27.31
N ASP A 359 13.26 -5.55 27.45
CA ASP A 359 13.35 -4.16 27.02
C ASP A 359 13.11 -4.04 25.51
N THR A 360 12.30 -3.02 25.15
CA THR A 360 11.95 -2.75 23.75
C THR A 360 11.70 -1.26 23.54
N TYR A 361 11.63 -0.85 22.28
CA TYR A 361 11.13 0.46 21.89
C TYR A 361 9.83 0.32 21.10
N TYR A 362 8.96 1.32 21.21
CA TYR A 362 7.68 1.40 20.50
C TYR A 362 7.44 2.80 19.96
N THR A 363 6.53 2.92 19.01
CA THR A 363 6.22 4.20 18.36
C THR A 363 5.14 4.97 19.09
N LEU A 364 5.25 6.30 19.04
CA LEU A 364 4.19 7.25 19.42
C LEU A 364 3.46 7.81 18.19
N LYS A 365 3.84 7.42 16.97
CA LYS A 365 3.21 7.88 15.71
C LYS A 365 1.72 7.55 15.61
N TYR A 366 1.27 6.50 16.30
CA TYR A 366 -0.13 6.09 16.30
C TYR A 366 -0.75 6.22 17.70
N ARG A 367 -0.29 7.22 18.44
CA ARG A 367 -0.79 7.47 19.79
C ARG A 367 -2.20 8.05 19.74
N ASP A 368 -3.17 7.33 20.30
CA ASP A 368 -4.54 7.75 20.46
C ASP A 368 -5.04 7.33 21.85
N LEU A 369 -5.58 8.27 22.59
CA LEU A 369 -6.03 8.07 23.96
C LEU A 369 -7.57 8.01 24.07
N ASP A 370 -8.28 7.73 22.97
CA ASP A 370 -9.73 7.61 22.98
C ASP A 370 -10.18 6.53 23.96
N PRO A 371 -10.98 6.88 25.00
CA PRO A 371 -11.41 5.94 26.04
C PRO A 371 -12.38 4.89 25.53
N SER A 372 -12.98 5.06 24.35
CA SER A 372 -13.89 4.07 23.75
C SER A 372 -13.17 2.78 23.30
N GLY A 373 -11.83 2.85 23.14
CA GLY A 373 -11.04 1.75 22.57
C GLY A 373 -11.15 1.64 21.05
N TYR A 374 -11.77 2.60 20.37
CA TYR A 374 -11.85 2.71 18.92
C TYR A 374 -11.04 3.91 18.47
N TYR A 375 -9.93 3.67 17.82
CA TYR A 375 -8.86 4.64 17.55
C TYR A 375 -8.93 5.23 16.16
N GLY A 376 -8.64 6.54 16.05
CA GLY A 376 -8.69 7.32 14.80
C GLY A 376 -7.34 7.61 14.15
N CYS A 377 -6.26 6.93 14.56
CA CYS A 377 -4.94 7.15 13.97
C CYS A 377 -4.94 6.79 12.49
N ASN A 378 -4.61 7.76 11.63
CA ASN A 378 -4.43 7.55 10.20
C ASN A 378 -3.12 6.82 9.89
N ASN A 379 -3.12 6.03 8.80
CA ASN A 379 -1.86 5.58 8.20
C ASN A 379 -1.41 6.61 7.15
N VAL A 380 -0.23 7.17 7.34
CA VAL A 380 0.36 8.16 6.42
C VAL A 380 1.14 7.43 5.32
N VAL A 381 0.53 7.30 4.15
CA VAL A 381 1.13 6.58 3.01
C VAL A 381 2.18 7.42 2.31
N LEU A 382 1.89 8.70 2.06
CA LEU A 382 2.79 9.67 1.43
C LEU A 382 2.81 10.99 2.20
N ARG A 383 4.00 11.53 2.42
CA ARG A 383 4.24 12.81 3.06
C ARG A 383 5.50 13.50 2.53
N TYR A 384 5.66 14.79 2.79
CA TYR A 384 6.75 15.59 2.20
C TYR A 384 8.15 15.18 2.63
N ALA A 385 8.34 14.54 3.79
CA ALA A 385 9.63 13.93 4.12
C ALA A 385 10.02 12.83 3.13
N ASP A 386 9.04 12.02 2.66
CA ASP A 386 9.31 10.98 1.64
C ASP A 386 9.70 11.63 0.30
N VAL A 387 9.02 12.71 -0.11
CA VAL A 387 9.39 13.50 -1.31
C VAL A 387 10.82 14.05 -1.19
N ALA A 388 11.18 14.62 -0.03
CA ALA A 388 12.52 15.16 0.20
C ALA A 388 13.60 14.05 0.12
N LEU A 389 13.41 12.93 0.80
CA LEU A 389 14.40 11.84 0.79
C LEU A 389 14.44 11.09 -0.54
N MET A 390 13.32 11.00 -1.29
CA MET A 390 13.34 10.51 -2.66
C MET A 390 14.07 11.48 -3.62
N LEU A 391 14.00 12.80 -3.41
CA LEU A 391 14.83 13.77 -4.14
C LEU A 391 16.32 13.57 -3.83
N ALA A 392 16.68 13.36 -2.55
CA ALA A 392 18.06 13.03 -2.18
C ALA A 392 18.55 11.75 -2.91
N GLU A 393 17.73 10.72 -2.93
CA GLU A 393 18.00 9.45 -3.63
C GLU A 393 18.15 9.65 -5.15
N ALA A 394 17.21 10.34 -5.79
CA ALA A 394 17.23 10.59 -7.23
C ALA A 394 18.46 11.42 -7.67
N TYR A 395 18.81 12.44 -6.90
CA TYR A 395 20.01 13.24 -7.15
C TYR A 395 21.30 12.45 -6.90
N TYR A 396 21.32 11.58 -5.88
CA TYR A 396 22.44 10.66 -5.67
C TYR A 396 22.67 9.76 -6.90
N HIS A 397 21.62 9.10 -7.39
CA HIS A 397 21.70 8.23 -8.56
C HIS A 397 22.03 8.98 -9.86
N SER A 398 21.77 10.30 -9.89
CA SER A 398 22.13 11.18 -11.02
C SER A 398 23.48 11.88 -10.84
N ASN A 399 24.31 11.46 -9.87
CA ASN A 399 25.63 12.03 -9.55
C ASN A 399 25.59 13.54 -9.19
N GLN A 400 24.46 14.04 -8.71
CA GLN A 400 24.28 15.43 -8.26
C GLN A 400 24.46 15.53 -6.74
N THR A 401 25.67 15.22 -6.25
CA THR A 401 26.01 15.07 -4.84
C THR A 401 25.53 16.24 -3.96
N ALA A 402 25.78 17.49 -4.39
CA ALA A 402 25.40 18.67 -3.58
C ALA A 402 23.88 18.77 -3.37
N LYS A 403 23.06 18.48 -4.39
CA LYS A 403 21.61 18.46 -4.26
C LYS A 403 21.11 17.29 -3.42
N ALA A 404 21.73 16.13 -3.56
CA ALA A 404 21.41 14.99 -2.71
C ALA A 404 21.65 15.30 -1.22
N GLN A 405 22.79 15.93 -0.90
CA GLN A 405 23.10 16.40 0.45
C GLN A 405 22.13 17.49 0.95
N GLU A 406 21.72 18.41 0.08
CA GLU A 406 20.73 19.46 0.41
C GLU A 406 19.41 18.84 0.92
N TYR A 407 18.81 17.94 0.17
CA TYR A 407 17.54 17.32 0.56
C TYR A 407 17.67 16.35 1.73
N LEU A 408 18.78 15.61 1.84
CA LEU A 408 19.08 14.82 3.03
C LEU A 408 19.12 15.70 4.29
N ASN A 409 19.83 16.81 4.22
CA ASN A 409 20.03 17.71 5.34
C ASN A 409 18.76 18.48 5.74
N MET A 410 17.80 18.70 4.82
CA MET A 410 16.49 19.27 5.18
C MET A 410 15.77 18.38 6.20
N VAL A 411 15.78 17.06 6.02
CA VAL A 411 15.12 16.12 6.93
C VAL A 411 15.91 15.99 8.23
N ARG A 412 17.24 15.89 8.16
CA ARG A 412 18.12 15.85 9.34
C ARG A 412 17.94 17.07 10.23
N ASN A 413 17.95 18.26 9.63
CA ASN A 413 17.84 19.53 10.36
C ASN A 413 16.46 19.66 11.05
N ARG A 414 15.37 19.16 10.41
CA ARG A 414 14.06 19.08 11.05
C ARG A 414 14.08 18.16 12.27
N ALA A 415 14.79 17.05 12.18
CA ALA A 415 14.96 16.11 13.29
C ALA A 415 15.95 16.60 14.38
N GLY A 416 16.47 17.84 14.28
CA GLY A 416 17.44 18.39 15.25
C GLY A 416 18.87 17.95 15.02
N LEU A 417 19.15 17.20 13.95
CA LEU A 417 20.50 16.72 13.64
C LEU A 417 21.29 17.73 12.80
N PRO A 418 22.61 17.83 12.98
CA PRO A 418 23.45 18.68 12.15
C PRO A 418 23.50 18.19 10.70
N SER A 419 23.76 19.13 9.78
CA SER A 419 24.05 18.82 8.39
C SER A 419 25.33 18.00 8.24
N VAL A 420 25.30 17.08 7.25
CA VAL A 420 26.43 16.22 6.88
C VAL A 420 26.74 16.35 5.39
N THR A 421 27.99 16.05 5.01
CA THR A 421 28.43 16.16 3.61
C THR A 421 29.11 14.87 3.10
N PRO A 422 28.51 13.68 3.31
CA PRO A 422 29.09 12.43 2.80
C PRO A 422 29.06 12.40 1.27
N THR A 423 29.92 11.58 0.66
CA THR A 423 30.02 11.39 -0.78
C THR A 423 30.05 9.90 -1.15
N GLY A 424 29.83 9.54 -2.40
CA GLY A 424 29.87 8.15 -2.88
C GLY A 424 28.89 7.25 -2.10
N THR A 425 29.34 6.04 -1.77
CA THR A 425 28.51 5.07 -1.02
C THR A 425 28.13 5.55 0.38
N ALA A 426 28.98 6.36 1.05
CA ALA A 426 28.64 6.95 2.34
C ALA A 426 27.44 7.92 2.25
N LEU A 427 27.23 8.59 1.10
CA LEU A 427 26.05 9.42 0.88
C LEU A 427 24.80 8.55 0.71
N ARG A 428 24.89 7.46 -0.06
CA ARG A 428 23.82 6.47 -0.17
C ARG A 428 23.40 5.97 1.22
N ASP A 429 24.38 5.50 1.98
CA ASP A 429 24.12 4.90 3.28
C ASP A 429 23.54 5.94 4.27
N ALA A 430 23.97 7.20 4.18
CA ALA A 430 23.37 8.29 4.97
C ALA A 430 21.91 8.56 4.57
N ILE A 431 21.58 8.56 3.27
CA ILE A 431 20.19 8.75 2.79
C ILE A 431 19.29 7.62 3.30
N TYR A 432 19.71 6.35 3.16
CA TYR A 432 18.87 5.22 3.58
C TYR A 432 18.80 5.07 5.10
N THR A 433 19.87 5.39 5.84
CA THR A 433 19.82 5.47 7.30
C THR A 433 18.82 6.55 7.75
N GLU A 434 18.83 7.72 7.08
CA GLU A 434 17.87 8.78 7.38
C GLU A 434 16.44 8.37 7.04
N ARG A 435 16.21 7.66 5.92
CA ARG A 435 14.90 7.08 5.58
C ARG A 435 14.42 6.12 6.66
N TRP A 436 15.27 5.22 7.15
CA TRP A 436 14.89 4.27 8.19
C TRP A 436 14.59 4.94 9.53
N ARG A 437 15.32 5.98 9.90
CA ARG A 437 15.03 6.80 11.09
C ARG A 437 13.69 7.52 10.97
N GLU A 438 13.43 8.05 9.79
CA GLU A 438 12.25 8.86 9.52
C GLU A 438 10.97 8.03 9.38
N PHE A 439 11.05 6.88 8.71
CA PHE A 439 9.87 6.11 8.28
C PHE A 439 9.63 4.81 9.03
N VAL A 440 10.35 4.52 10.10
CA VAL A 440 10.05 3.33 10.93
C VAL A 440 8.57 3.34 11.36
N TYR A 441 7.91 2.19 11.25
CA TYR A 441 6.47 2.00 11.39
C TYR A 441 5.59 2.63 10.30
N GLU A 442 6.14 3.04 9.16
CA GLU A 442 5.37 3.56 8.02
C GLU A 442 5.38 2.62 6.80
N PHE A 443 5.78 1.39 6.99
CA PHE A 443 5.70 0.28 6.04
C PHE A 443 6.43 0.56 4.71
N LYS A 444 7.73 0.89 4.80
CA LYS A 444 8.59 1.24 3.64
C LYS A 444 9.96 0.57 3.69
N ALA A 445 10.33 -0.09 4.80
CA ALA A 445 11.71 -0.44 5.10
C ALA A 445 12.31 -1.42 4.09
N PHE A 446 11.61 -2.50 3.73
CA PHE A 446 12.13 -3.52 2.81
C PHE A 446 12.18 -3.01 1.36
N SER A 447 11.16 -2.26 0.93
CA SER A 447 11.15 -1.58 -0.37
C SER A 447 12.28 -0.55 -0.49
N ASP A 448 12.58 0.18 0.59
CA ASP A 448 13.70 1.11 0.66
C ASP A 448 15.04 0.37 0.55
N MET A 449 15.21 -0.78 1.23
CA MET A 449 16.42 -1.61 1.09
C MET A 449 16.62 -2.06 -0.36
N LYS A 450 15.57 -2.49 -1.05
CA LYS A 450 15.63 -2.89 -2.46
C LYS A 450 16.10 -1.76 -3.39
N ARG A 451 15.76 -0.50 -3.08
CA ARG A 451 16.23 0.65 -3.86
C ARG A 451 17.64 1.07 -3.50
N GLY A 452 18.03 0.91 -2.25
CA GLY A 452 19.32 1.37 -1.76
C GLY A 452 20.49 0.43 -2.04
N TYR A 453 20.22 -0.85 -2.12
CA TYR A 453 21.25 -1.87 -2.06
C TYR A 453 21.05 -2.96 -3.11
N THR A 454 22.13 -3.46 -3.66
CA THR A 454 22.13 -4.66 -4.51
C THR A 454 21.70 -5.88 -3.70
N LYS A 455 21.28 -6.96 -4.37
CA LYS A 455 20.91 -8.22 -3.69
C LYS A 455 22.07 -8.77 -2.82
N ALA A 456 23.31 -8.63 -3.29
CA ALA A 456 24.49 -9.05 -2.52
C ALA A 456 24.68 -8.20 -1.26
N GLU A 457 24.56 -6.87 -1.38
CA GLU A 457 24.64 -5.97 -0.21
C GLU A 457 23.49 -6.20 0.77
N MET A 458 22.26 -6.46 0.27
CA MET A 458 21.12 -6.83 1.11
C MET A 458 21.39 -8.13 1.88
N LEU A 459 21.93 -9.14 1.23
CA LEU A 459 22.31 -10.39 1.86
C LEU A 459 23.29 -10.17 3.03
N ASP A 460 24.32 -9.35 2.80
CA ASP A 460 25.30 -9.00 3.82
C ASP A 460 24.67 -8.21 4.99
N LEU A 461 23.83 -7.23 4.69
CA LEU A 461 23.10 -6.44 5.69
C LEU A 461 22.19 -7.32 6.55
N MET A 462 21.40 -8.18 5.91
CA MET A 462 20.45 -9.05 6.61
C MET A 462 21.15 -10.07 7.48
N LYS A 463 22.23 -10.70 7.00
CA LYS A 463 23.02 -11.64 7.80
C LYS A 463 23.74 -10.97 8.97
N LYS A 464 24.28 -9.77 8.75
CA LYS A 464 24.89 -8.97 9.82
C LYS A 464 23.86 -8.59 10.90
N ASP A 465 22.62 -8.43 10.54
CA ASP A 465 21.50 -8.12 11.43
C ASP A 465 20.87 -9.39 12.06
N GLY A 466 21.48 -10.56 11.85
CA GLY A 466 21.09 -11.83 12.44
C GLY A 466 20.03 -12.63 11.67
N ALA A 467 19.68 -12.25 10.43
CA ALA A 467 18.83 -13.04 9.55
C ALA A 467 19.65 -14.15 8.87
N THR A 468 20.00 -15.20 9.60
CA THR A 468 20.86 -16.29 9.10
C THR A 468 20.25 -17.06 7.94
N GLU A 469 18.92 -17.17 7.91
CA GLU A 469 18.17 -17.90 6.88
C GLU A 469 17.92 -17.06 5.60
N TYR A 470 18.13 -15.72 5.67
CA TYR A 470 17.92 -14.86 4.50
C TYR A 470 18.86 -15.23 3.36
N ASP A 471 18.28 -15.39 2.17
CA ASP A 471 19.03 -15.53 0.93
C ASP A 471 18.43 -14.68 -0.20
N ASN A 472 19.03 -14.70 -1.40
CA ASN A 472 18.58 -13.88 -2.52
C ASN A 472 17.19 -14.28 -3.06
N THR A 473 16.65 -15.43 -2.69
CA THR A 473 15.31 -15.87 -3.07
C THR A 473 14.25 -15.14 -2.26
N ASP A 474 14.59 -14.67 -1.06
CA ASP A 474 13.70 -13.85 -0.22
C ASP A 474 13.46 -12.43 -0.75
N TYR A 475 14.15 -12.05 -1.83
CA TYR A 475 13.97 -10.72 -2.44
C TYR A 475 12.53 -10.47 -2.87
N TYR A 476 11.85 -11.47 -3.41
CA TYR A 476 10.42 -11.43 -3.70
C TYR A 476 9.66 -12.40 -2.80
N LEU A 477 8.35 -12.14 -2.61
CA LEU A 477 7.45 -13.08 -1.97
C LEU A 477 7.12 -14.23 -2.92
N PRO A 478 6.75 -15.41 -2.39
CA PRO A 478 6.23 -16.50 -3.22
C PRO A 478 4.88 -16.11 -3.83
N ILE A 479 4.61 -16.58 -5.05
CA ILE A 479 3.24 -16.58 -5.57
C ILE A 479 2.42 -17.50 -4.65
N PRO A 480 1.26 -17.05 -4.11
CA PRO A 480 0.48 -17.85 -3.19
C PRO A 480 0.15 -19.23 -3.80
N HIS A 481 0.39 -20.29 -3.06
CA HIS A 481 0.26 -21.67 -3.56
C HIS A 481 -1.09 -21.91 -4.26
N THR A 482 -2.18 -21.46 -3.64
CA THR A 482 -3.54 -21.61 -4.21
C THR A 482 -3.74 -20.88 -5.54
N GLN A 483 -2.99 -19.81 -5.79
CA GLN A 483 -3.02 -19.10 -7.07
C GLN A 483 -2.13 -19.80 -8.10
N HIS A 484 -0.93 -20.22 -7.70
CA HIS A 484 -0.01 -20.96 -8.56
C HIS A 484 -0.66 -22.23 -9.13
N ILE A 485 -1.34 -23.06 -8.33
CA ILE A 485 -1.95 -24.31 -8.80
C ILE A 485 -3.11 -24.09 -9.78
N LEU A 486 -3.75 -22.90 -9.84
CA LEU A 486 -4.79 -22.58 -10.80
C LEU A 486 -4.25 -22.39 -12.23
N ASN A 487 -3.03 -21.93 -12.37
CA ASN A 487 -2.32 -21.75 -13.66
C ASN A 487 -0.81 -21.83 -13.45
N PRO A 488 -0.24 -23.02 -13.26
CA PRO A 488 1.17 -23.20 -12.90
C PRO A 488 2.15 -22.60 -13.92
N ASP A 489 1.81 -22.66 -15.22
CA ASP A 489 2.64 -22.11 -16.30
C ASP A 489 2.55 -20.58 -16.36
N GLY A 490 1.36 -20.03 -16.18
CA GLY A 490 1.12 -18.57 -16.21
C GLY A 490 1.52 -17.87 -14.93
N LEU A 491 1.26 -18.48 -13.78
CA LEU A 491 1.65 -18.02 -12.45
C LEU A 491 2.83 -18.83 -11.90
N TYR A 492 3.89 -18.98 -12.73
CA TYR A 492 5.12 -19.66 -12.30
C TYR A 492 5.68 -19.04 -11.02
N GLN A 493 6.35 -19.86 -10.18
CA GLN A 493 6.84 -19.44 -8.88
C GLN A 493 8.07 -18.54 -8.99
N ASN A 494 8.30 -17.69 -7.99
CA ASN A 494 9.56 -16.98 -7.83
C ASN A 494 10.68 -17.95 -7.46
N PRO A 495 11.95 -17.70 -7.82
CA PRO A 495 13.07 -18.55 -7.45
C PRO A 495 13.12 -18.80 -5.94
N GLY A 496 13.35 -20.05 -5.55
CA GLY A 496 13.43 -20.48 -4.15
C GLY A 496 12.15 -21.07 -3.56
N TYR A 497 11.03 -21.03 -4.31
CA TYR A 497 9.73 -21.51 -3.84
C TYR A 497 9.15 -22.65 -4.68
#